data_a19365bd238d4c062fe0c2f690b6f6d4
#
_entry.id   a19365bd238d4c062fe0c2f690b6f6d4
#
_cell.length_a   1.000
_cell.length_b   1.000
_cell.length_c   1.000
_cell.angle_alpha   90.00
_cell.angle_beta   90.00
_cell.angle_gamma   90.00
#
_symmetry.space_group_name_H-M   'P 1'
#
loop_
_entity.id
_entity.type
_entity.pdbx_description
1 polymer ?
#
loop_
_entity_poly.entity_id
_entity_poly.type
_entity_poly.pdbx_seq_one_letter_code
_entity_poly.pdbx_strand_id
1 'polypeptide(L)'
;MFIVALFLGACGYVPTSKVADNIFDDKVYVNVELSLQDPRNSIFVADTLKEMVISKLGRRLALKHEADDVINVRMNNLEFIPLIYDQNGYVVSYKAKLNLEFKVVFKDGSVEHFNTSGSYNFDISPNSIISDTARYEAIRSASSEAFDEFISVIAIKGQKRAAQY
;
A
#
# COMPACT_ATOMS: atom_id res chain seq x y z
N MET A 1 3.45 32.27 -43.88
CA MET A 1 2.44 32.03 -42.84
C MET A 1 2.69 30.60 -42.30
N PHE A 2 3.46 30.52 -41.19
CA PHE A 2 3.92 29.26 -40.64
C PHE A 2 2.90 28.78 -39.60
N ILE A 3 2.20 27.67 -39.87
CA ILE A 3 1.35 26.99 -38.89
C ILE A 3 2.25 26.03 -38.12
N VAL A 4 2.67 26.44 -36.93
CA VAL A 4 3.30 25.56 -35.97
C VAL A 4 2.19 24.69 -35.32
N ALA A 5 2.04 23.47 -35.78
CA ALA A 5 1.18 22.46 -35.15
C ALA A 5 1.83 22.06 -33.80
N LEU A 6 1.25 22.54 -32.71
CA LEU A 6 1.60 22.17 -31.34
C LEU A 6 1.11 20.74 -31.08
N PHE A 7 1.97 19.76 -31.28
CA PHE A 7 1.76 18.41 -30.77
C PHE A 7 1.95 18.41 -29.23
N LEU A 8 0.88 18.74 -28.52
CA LEU A 8 0.76 18.45 -27.10
C LEU A 8 0.61 16.94 -26.98
N GLY A 9 1.73 16.25 -26.80
CA GLY A 9 1.75 14.85 -26.38
C GLY A 9 0.98 14.72 -25.08
N ALA A 10 -0.28 14.28 -25.14
CA ALA A 10 -1.03 13.90 -23.96
C ALA A 10 -0.28 12.74 -23.31
N CYS A 11 0.45 13.00 -22.23
CA CYS A 11 0.86 11.93 -21.31
C CYS A 11 -0.40 11.17 -20.90
N GLY A 12 -0.55 9.96 -21.39
CA GLY A 12 -1.70 9.10 -21.08
C GLY A 12 -1.68 8.65 -19.63
N TYR A 13 -1.93 9.60 -18.70
CA TYR A 13 -2.13 9.28 -17.29
C TYR A 13 -3.45 8.52 -17.16
N VAL A 14 -3.36 7.23 -16.87
CA VAL A 14 -4.50 6.41 -16.51
C VAL A 14 -4.67 6.48 -14.99
N PRO A 15 -5.78 7.02 -14.48
CA PRO A 15 -6.03 7.03 -13.03
C PRO A 15 -6.01 5.61 -12.46
N THR A 16 -5.43 5.45 -11.27
CA THR A 16 -5.32 4.14 -10.57
C THR A 16 -6.66 3.45 -10.40
N SER A 17 -7.75 4.22 -10.20
CA SER A 17 -9.12 3.70 -10.13
C SER A 17 -9.55 2.97 -11.40
N LYS A 18 -9.21 3.51 -12.60
CA LYS A 18 -9.52 2.85 -13.88
C LYS A 18 -8.73 1.55 -14.09
N VAL A 19 -7.54 1.47 -13.54
CA VAL A 19 -6.74 0.23 -13.54
C VAL A 19 -7.41 -0.80 -12.63
N ALA A 20 -7.87 -0.37 -11.46
CA ALA A 20 -8.59 -1.23 -10.52
C ALA A 20 -9.92 -1.75 -11.07
N ASP A 21 -10.62 -0.98 -11.93
CA ASP A 21 -11.88 -1.38 -12.59
C ASP A 21 -11.75 -2.65 -13.44
N ASN A 22 -10.57 -2.89 -13.97
CA ASN A 22 -10.28 -4.07 -14.80
C ASN A 22 -9.76 -5.27 -13.98
N ILE A 23 -9.53 -5.11 -12.68
CA ILE A 23 -8.85 -6.12 -11.86
C ILE A 23 -9.76 -6.61 -10.74
N PHE A 24 -10.46 -5.69 -10.07
CA PHE A 24 -11.32 -5.99 -8.92
C PHE A 24 -12.77 -5.69 -9.24
N ASP A 25 -13.65 -6.56 -8.77
CA ASP A 25 -15.09 -6.31 -8.73
C ASP A 25 -15.43 -5.20 -7.70
N ASP A 26 -16.70 -4.83 -7.60
CA ASP A 26 -17.15 -3.68 -6.81
C ASP A 26 -16.96 -3.87 -5.29
N LYS A 27 -17.19 -5.09 -4.79
CA LYS A 27 -17.17 -5.39 -3.36
C LYS A 27 -15.92 -6.15 -2.95
N VAL A 28 -15.11 -5.55 -2.10
CA VAL A 28 -13.85 -6.13 -1.63
C VAL A 28 -13.89 -6.33 -0.11
N TYR A 29 -13.52 -7.53 0.33
CA TYR A 29 -13.23 -7.80 1.72
C TYR A 29 -11.73 -7.70 1.98
N VAL A 30 -11.33 -6.89 2.96
CA VAL A 30 -9.93 -6.78 3.39
C VAL A 30 -9.77 -7.40 4.76
N ASN A 31 -8.91 -8.40 4.84
CA ASN A 31 -8.50 -9.03 6.07
C ASN A 31 -7.01 -8.80 6.30
N VAL A 32 -6.65 -8.19 7.43
CA VAL A 32 -5.25 -8.05 7.83
C VAL A 32 -4.99 -9.00 9.00
N GLU A 33 -4.06 -9.92 8.81
CA GLU A 33 -3.65 -10.83 9.88
C GLU A 33 -2.88 -10.04 10.95
N LEU A 34 -3.41 -10.06 12.17
CA LEU A 34 -2.76 -9.42 13.30
C LEU A 34 -1.52 -10.23 13.70
N SER A 35 -0.36 -9.59 13.71
CA SER A 35 0.86 -10.19 14.24
C SER A 35 0.75 -10.37 15.76
N LEU A 36 0.96 -11.58 16.25
CA LEU A 36 1.02 -11.84 17.69
C LEU A 36 2.22 -11.16 18.37
N GLN A 37 3.26 -10.87 17.59
CA GLN A 37 4.47 -10.20 18.09
C GLN A 37 4.31 -8.68 18.13
N ASP A 38 3.47 -8.11 17.25
CA ASP A 38 3.25 -6.68 17.14
C ASP A 38 1.78 -6.35 16.79
N PRO A 39 0.84 -6.63 17.70
CA PRO A 39 -0.58 -6.45 17.41
C PRO A 39 -0.96 -4.99 17.20
N ARG A 40 -0.31 -4.06 17.92
CA ARG A 40 -0.61 -2.63 17.84
C ARG A 40 -0.31 -2.05 16.46
N ASN A 41 0.88 -2.32 15.94
CA ASN A 41 1.26 -1.81 14.63
C ASN A 41 0.46 -2.51 13.50
N SER A 42 0.07 -3.78 13.68
CA SER A 42 -0.82 -4.48 12.75
C SER A 42 -2.20 -3.82 12.62
N ILE A 43 -2.75 -3.27 13.71
CA ILE A 43 -4.01 -2.51 13.68
C ILE A 43 -3.84 -1.24 12.83
N PHE A 44 -2.76 -0.51 12.99
CA PHE A 44 -2.49 0.68 12.17
C PHE A 44 -2.37 0.36 10.68
N VAL A 45 -1.70 -0.75 10.33
CA VAL A 45 -1.64 -1.24 8.96
C VAL A 45 -3.05 -1.59 8.45
N ALA A 46 -3.86 -2.28 9.26
CA ALA A 46 -5.21 -2.69 8.88
C ALA A 46 -6.12 -1.51 8.55
N ASP A 47 -6.11 -0.48 9.40
CA ASP A 47 -6.92 0.71 9.22
C ASP A 47 -6.49 1.49 7.96
N THR A 48 -5.18 1.63 7.76
CA THR A 48 -4.61 2.30 6.59
C THR A 48 -4.98 1.58 5.29
N LEU A 49 -4.86 0.25 5.25
CA LEU A 49 -5.17 -0.53 4.04
C LEU A 49 -6.66 -0.49 3.68
N LYS A 50 -7.56 -0.52 4.67
CA LYS A 50 -9.01 -0.34 4.42
C LYS A 50 -9.31 1.04 3.83
N GLU A 51 -8.71 2.10 4.37
CA GLU A 51 -8.83 3.45 3.82
C GLU A 51 -8.34 3.51 2.36
N MET A 52 -7.24 2.83 2.05
CA MET A 52 -6.66 2.82 0.70
C MET A 52 -7.50 2.04 -0.31
N VAL A 53 -8.14 0.95 0.08
CA VAL A 53 -9.07 0.23 -0.81
C VAL A 53 -10.21 1.15 -1.24
N ILE A 54 -10.75 1.95 -0.33
CA ILE A 54 -11.80 2.92 -0.65
C ILE A 54 -11.24 4.06 -1.51
N SER A 55 -10.14 4.68 -1.08
CA SER A 55 -9.66 5.93 -1.68
C SER A 55 -8.88 5.72 -2.99
N LYS A 56 -8.05 4.68 -3.07
CA LYS A 56 -7.18 4.44 -4.23
C LYS A 56 -7.75 3.45 -5.23
N LEU A 57 -8.43 2.37 -4.76
CA LEU A 57 -9.07 1.41 -5.66
C LEU A 57 -10.49 1.83 -6.03
N GLY A 58 -11.12 2.74 -5.27
CA GLY A 58 -12.51 3.14 -5.49
C GLY A 58 -13.51 2.01 -5.27
N ARG A 59 -13.15 1.00 -4.45
CA ARG A 59 -13.99 -0.18 -4.18
C ARG A 59 -14.73 -0.03 -2.86
N ARG A 60 -15.87 -0.71 -2.73
CA ARG A 60 -16.65 -0.75 -1.50
C ARG A 60 -16.15 -1.88 -0.61
N LEU A 61 -15.90 -1.56 0.66
CA LEU A 61 -15.64 -2.59 1.66
C LEU A 61 -16.93 -3.37 1.94
N ALA A 62 -16.83 -4.68 1.98
CA ALA A 62 -17.93 -5.59 2.24
C ALA A 62 -17.58 -6.61 3.33
N LEU A 63 -18.59 -7.28 3.87
CA LEU A 63 -18.37 -8.45 4.71
C LEU A 63 -17.88 -9.62 3.85
N LYS A 64 -17.13 -10.54 4.44
CA LYS A 64 -16.50 -11.65 3.71
C LYS A 64 -17.47 -12.47 2.84
N HIS A 65 -18.71 -12.67 3.31
CA HIS A 65 -19.73 -13.45 2.60
C HIS A 65 -20.45 -12.66 1.50
N GLU A 66 -20.25 -11.34 1.42
CA GLU A 66 -20.84 -10.46 0.42
C GLU A 66 -19.80 -9.94 -0.58
N ALA A 67 -18.54 -10.21 -0.32
CA ALA A 67 -17.44 -9.71 -1.14
C ALA A 67 -17.28 -10.54 -2.41
N ASP A 68 -17.01 -9.86 -3.50
CA ASP A 68 -16.63 -10.46 -4.78
C ASP A 68 -15.17 -10.90 -4.75
N ASP A 69 -14.30 -10.04 -4.21
CA ASP A 69 -12.87 -10.29 -4.07
C ASP A 69 -12.43 -10.19 -2.61
N VAL A 70 -11.41 -10.99 -2.26
CA VAL A 70 -10.84 -11.02 -0.90
C VAL A 70 -9.37 -10.69 -0.95
N ILE A 71 -8.96 -9.66 -0.23
CA ILE A 71 -7.55 -9.27 -0.04
C ILE A 71 -7.15 -9.65 1.38
N ASN A 72 -6.34 -10.68 1.53
CA ASN A 72 -5.72 -11.02 2.80
C ASN A 72 -4.31 -10.41 2.83
N VAL A 73 -3.99 -9.73 3.90
CA VAL A 73 -2.70 -9.06 4.07
C VAL A 73 -2.05 -9.56 5.36
N ARG A 74 -0.77 -9.87 5.28
CA ARG A 74 0.08 -10.20 6.42
C ARG A 74 1.21 -9.19 6.50
N MET A 75 1.43 -8.64 7.68
CA MET A 75 2.62 -7.86 8.00
C MET A 75 3.76 -8.84 8.34
N ASN A 76 4.73 -8.95 7.44
CA ASN A 76 5.88 -9.84 7.65
C ASN A 76 6.91 -9.20 8.56
N ASN A 77 7.20 -7.90 8.36
CA ASN A 77 8.18 -7.18 9.14
C ASN A 77 7.88 -5.67 9.15
N LEU A 78 8.15 -5.04 10.30
CA LEU A 78 8.18 -3.59 10.48
C LEU A 78 9.41 -3.23 11.32
N GLU A 79 10.30 -2.43 10.75
CA GLU A 79 11.52 -1.99 11.40
C GLU A 79 11.60 -0.47 11.45
N PHE A 80 12.15 0.07 12.55
CA PHE A 80 12.53 1.47 12.68
C PHE A 80 14.06 1.55 12.72
N ILE A 81 14.64 1.92 11.58
CA ILE A 81 16.10 1.92 11.35
C ILE A 81 16.63 3.32 11.60
N PRO A 82 17.57 3.52 12.54
CA PRO A 82 18.23 4.81 12.72
C PRO A 82 18.99 5.24 11.46
N LEU A 83 18.80 6.51 11.05
CA LEU A 83 19.45 7.06 9.85
C LEU A 83 20.47 8.14 10.20
N ILE A 84 20.12 9.05 11.10
CA ILE A 84 20.94 10.24 11.41
C ILE A 84 21.10 10.34 12.92
N TYR A 85 22.32 10.67 13.33
CA TYR A 85 22.69 10.92 14.72
C TYR A 85 23.16 12.37 14.85
N ASP A 86 22.87 12.99 15.98
CA ASP A 86 23.40 14.31 16.33
C ASP A 86 24.85 14.23 16.78
N GLN A 87 25.43 15.39 17.12
CA GLN A 87 26.82 15.49 17.61
C GLN A 87 27.06 14.77 18.94
N ASN A 88 26.02 14.47 19.70
CA ASN A 88 26.06 13.77 20.99
C ASN A 88 25.81 12.26 20.84
N GLY A 89 25.54 11.77 19.60
CA GLY A 89 25.25 10.38 19.31
C GLY A 89 23.78 9.99 19.51
N TYR A 90 22.88 10.94 19.71
CA TYR A 90 21.44 10.65 19.77
C TYR A 90 20.85 10.52 18.36
N VAL A 91 19.98 9.55 18.17
CA VAL A 91 19.24 9.41 16.91
C VAL A 91 18.27 10.57 16.76
N VAL A 92 18.30 11.23 15.61
CA VAL A 92 17.41 12.34 15.26
C VAL A 92 16.57 12.06 14.01
N SER A 93 16.85 10.98 13.29
CA SER A 93 16.02 10.54 12.14
C SER A 93 15.97 9.04 12.05
N TYR A 94 14.81 8.51 11.71
CA TYR A 94 14.53 7.09 11.50
C TYR A 94 13.93 6.83 10.12
N LYS A 95 14.13 5.60 9.63
CA LYS A 95 13.38 5.01 8.54
C LYS A 95 12.44 3.93 9.11
N ALA A 96 11.14 4.09 8.90
CA ALA A 96 10.22 2.98 9.00
C ALA A 96 10.30 2.16 7.71
N LYS A 97 10.51 0.84 7.82
CA LYS A 97 10.51 -0.10 6.69
C LYS A 97 9.48 -1.18 6.97
N LEU A 98 8.49 -1.31 6.09
CA LEU A 98 7.38 -2.24 6.21
C LEU A 98 7.39 -3.21 5.02
N ASN A 99 7.27 -4.51 5.32
CA ASN A 99 7.08 -5.56 4.31
C ASN A 99 5.72 -6.21 4.50
N LEU A 100 4.94 -6.24 3.41
CA LEU A 100 3.59 -6.81 3.38
C LEU A 100 3.53 -7.97 2.38
N GLU A 101 2.81 -9.01 2.76
CA GLU A 101 2.40 -10.10 1.88
C GLU A 101 0.90 -9.99 1.62
N PHE A 102 0.52 -9.94 0.35
CA PHE A 102 -0.85 -9.91 -0.11
C PHE A 102 -1.21 -11.25 -0.75
N LYS A 103 -2.34 -11.81 -0.31
CA LYS A 103 -3.01 -12.92 -0.98
C LYS A 103 -4.37 -12.46 -1.44
N VAL A 104 -4.54 -12.38 -2.75
CA VAL A 104 -5.80 -11.97 -3.39
C VAL A 104 -6.52 -13.20 -3.88
N VAL A 105 -7.77 -13.35 -3.49
CA VAL A 105 -8.70 -14.36 -4.01
C VAL A 105 -9.76 -13.63 -4.80
N PHE A 106 -9.79 -13.85 -6.11
CA PHE A 106 -10.73 -13.21 -7.01
C PHE A 106 -12.06 -13.98 -7.07
N LYS A 107 -13.10 -13.32 -7.56
CA LYS A 107 -14.44 -13.88 -7.74
C LYS A 107 -14.46 -15.16 -8.60
N ASP A 108 -13.59 -15.25 -9.58
CA ASP A 108 -13.42 -16.44 -10.42
C ASP A 108 -12.74 -17.63 -9.71
N GLY A 109 -12.37 -17.45 -8.43
CA GLY A 109 -11.66 -18.42 -7.62
C GLY A 109 -10.14 -18.45 -7.83
N SER A 110 -9.61 -17.63 -8.73
CA SER A 110 -8.15 -17.53 -8.91
C SER A 110 -7.49 -16.87 -7.72
N VAL A 111 -6.25 -17.27 -7.42
CA VAL A 111 -5.48 -16.80 -6.27
C VAL A 111 -4.13 -16.26 -6.74
N GLU A 112 -3.80 -15.06 -6.28
CA GLU A 112 -2.51 -14.44 -6.55
C GLU A 112 -1.81 -14.03 -5.24
N HIS A 113 -0.48 -14.10 -5.25
CA HIS A 113 0.37 -13.71 -4.13
C HIS A 113 1.35 -12.62 -4.55
N PHE A 114 1.51 -11.62 -3.69
CA PHE A 114 2.41 -10.49 -3.89
C PHE A 114 3.16 -10.19 -2.59
N ASN A 115 4.46 -9.87 -2.71
CA ASN A 115 5.23 -9.29 -1.63
C ASN A 115 5.59 -7.87 -2.03
N THR A 116 5.28 -6.93 -1.17
CA THR A 116 5.58 -5.51 -1.39
C THR A 116 6.25 -4.91 -0.18
N SER A 117 6.91 -3.78 -0.39
CA SER A 117 7.58 -3.05 0.67
C SER A 117 7.28 -1.56 0.57
N GLY A 118 7.28 -0.91 1.72
CA GLY A 118 7.22 0.53 1.77
C GLY A 118 8.12 1.06 2.87
N SER A 119 8.53 2.31 2.73
CA SER A 119 9.39 2.98 3.69
C SER A 119 9.00 4.44 3.88
N TYR A 120 9.34 4.99 5.03
CA TYR A 120 9.13 6.39 5.31
C TYR A 120 10.20 6.89 6.26
N ASN A 121 10.85 8.02 5.91
CA ASN A 121 11.82 8.66 6.77
C ASN A 121 11.14 9.76 7.60
N PHE A 122 11.44 9.81 8.89
CA PHE A 122 10.88 10.81 9.78
C PHE A 122 11.89 11.21 10.86
N ASP A 123 11.77 12.44 11.33
CA ASP A 123 12.65 12.99 12.33
C ASP A 123 12.02 12.95 13.73
N ILE A 124 12.88 12.88 14.74
CA ILE A 124 12.50 13.00 16.14
C ILE A 124 13.40 14.04 16.83
N SER A 125 12.94 14.57 17.95
CA SER A 125 13.80 15.45 18.78
C SER A 125 14.94 14.65 19.39
N PRO A 126 16.13 15.26 19.53
CA PRO A 126 17.27 14.61 20.18
C PRO A 126 16.89 14.07 21.56
N ASN A 127 17.44 12.92 21.94
CA ASN A 127 17.19 12.27 23.22
C ASN A 127 15.72 11.97 23.54
N SER A 128 14.88 11.82 22.50
CA SER A 128 13.48 11.40 22.65
C SER A 128 13.24 9.99 22.10
N ILE A 129 12.14 9.40 22.54
CA ILE A 129 11.63 8.16 21.97
C ILE A 129 10.68 8.46 20.80
N ILE A 130 10.49 7.50 19.90
CA ILE A 130 9.49 7.61 18.84
C ILE A 130 8.10 7.72 19.49
N SER A 131 7.44 8.87 19.32
CA SER A 131 6.09 9.08 19.83
C SER A 131 5.08 8.20 19.09
N ASP A 132 3.92 7.97 19.72
CA ASP A 132 2.84 7.20 19.09
C ASP A 132 2.34 7.84 17.81
N THR A 133 2.25 9.17 17.77
CA THR A 133 1.85 9.91 16.57
C THR A 133 2.87 9.75 15.45
N ALA A 134 4.16 9.92 15.72
CA ALA A 134 5.21 9.74 14.71
C ALA A 134 5.26 8.29 14.20
N ARG A 135 5.06 7.32 15.10
CA ARG A 135 4.96 5.90 14.76
C ARG A 135 3.78 5.62 13.84
N TYR A 136 2.59 6.11 14.19
CA TYR A 136 1.38 5.94 13.38
C TYR A 136 1.55 6.55 11.98
N GLU A 137 2.06 7.77 11.89
CA GLU A 137 2.31 8.47 10.62
C GLU A 137 3.33 7.73 9.75
N ALA A 138 4.40 7.23 10.37
CA ALA A 138 5.41 6.47 9.67
C ALA A 138 4.87 5.14 9.12
N ILE A 139 4.06 4.42 9.89
CA ILE A 139 3.41 3.18 9.45
C ILE A 139 2.41 3.48 8.34
N ARG A 140 1.60 4.53 8.48
CA ARG A 140 0.62 4.94 7.46
C ARG A 140 1.30 5.25 6.13
N SER A 141 2.39 6.04 6.17
CA SER A 141 3.12 6.41 4.95
C SER A 141 3.83 5.21 4.31
N ALA A 142 4.50 4.36 5.09
CA ALA A 142 5.11 3.14 4.59
C ALA A 142 4.06 2.15 4.04
N SER A 143 2.89 2.03 4.69
CA SER A 143 1.78 1.21 4.18
C SER A 143 1.24 1.74 2.86
N SER A 144 1.20 3.08 2.69
CA SER A 144 0.77 3.71 1.43
C SER A 144 1.71 3.36 0.29
N GLU A 145 3.02 3.43 0.50
CA GLU A 145 4.01 3.07 -0.51
C GLU A 145 3.94 1.58 -0.88
N ALA A 146 3.86 0.69 0.13
CA ALA A 146 3.71 -0.75 -0.10
C ALA A 146 2.42 -1.10 -0.86
N PHE A 147 1.34 -0.38 -0.61
CA PHE A 147 0.07 -0.57 -1.32
C PHE A 147 0.12 -0.03 -2.75
N ASP A 148 0.82 1.07 -3.00
CA ASP A 148 1.02 1.60 -4.35
C ASP A 148 1.85 0.62 -5.21
N GLU A 149 2.86 -0.02 -4.60
CA GLU A 149 3.59 -1.11 -5.25
C GLU A 149 2.66 -2.30 -5.55
N PHE A 150 1.82 -2.71 -4.60
CA PHE A 150 0.83 -3.77 -4.80
C PHE A 150 -0.11 -3.47 -5.98
N ILE A 151 -0.68 -2.26 -6.05
CA ILE A 151 -1.55 -1.85 -7.16
C ILE A 151 -0.78 -1.92 -8.49
N SER A 152 0.46 -1.47 -8.51
CA SER A 152 1.28 -1.45 -9.73
C SER A 152 1.55 -2.87 -10.24
N VAL A 153 1.92 -3.78 -9.35
CA VAL A 153 2.22 -5.18 -9.70
C VAL A 153 0.96 -5.94 -10.15
N ILE A 154 -0.16 -5.76 -9.46
CA ILE A 154 -1.42 -6.43 -9.81
C ILE A 154 -1.97 -5.90 -11.13
N ALA A 155 -1.79 -4.61 -11.43
CA ALA A 155 -2.16 -4.01 -12.71
C ALA A 155 -1.45 -4.65 -13.90
N ILE A 156 -0.14 -4.88 -13.77
CA ILE A 156 0.66 -5.56 -14.80
C ILE A 156 0.18 -7.00 -15.03
N LYS A 157 -0.16 -7.70 -13.95
CA LYS A 157 -0.68 -9.08 -14.06
C LYS A 157 -2.08 -9.12 -14.67
N GLY A 158 -2.97 -8.18 -14.30
CA GLY A 158 -4.31 -8.06 -14.87
C GLY A 158 -4.28 -7.82 -16.39
N GLN A 159 -3.40 -6.95 -16.87
CA GLN A 159 -3.22 -6.72 -18.31
C GLN A 159 -2.75 -7.97 -19.06
N LYS A 160 -1.85 -8.77 -18.46
CA LYS A 160 -1.39 -10.04 -19.07
C LYS A 160 -2.53 -11.06 -19.19
N ARG A 161 -3.46 -11.12 -18.23
CA ARG A 161 -4.65 -11.99 -18.31
C ARG A 161 -5.58 -11.54 -19.44
N ALA A 162 -5.88 -10.24 -19.53
CA ALA A 162 -6.74 -9.71 -20.60
C ALA A 162 -6.16 -9.92 -22.02
N ALA A 163 -4.85 -10.05 -22.17
CA ALA A 163 -4.19 -10.30 -23.46
C ALA A 163 -4.15 -11.79 -23.87
N GLN A 164 -4.57 -12.71 -22.99
CA GLN A 164 -4.58 -14.16 -23.24
C GLN A 164 -5.95 -14.69 -23.65
N TYR A 165 -6.98 -13.84 -23.67
CA TYR A 165 -8.33 -14.11 -24.17
C TYR A 165 -8.62 -13.30 -25.45
#